data_1e539d5dbdcd09737309dd62938b3b4d
#
_entry.id   1e539d5dbdcd09737309dd62938b3b4d
#
_cell.length_a   1.000
_cell.length_b   1.000
_cell.length_c   1.000
_cell.angle_alpha   90.00
_cell.angle_beta   90.00
_cell.angle_gamma   90.00
#
_symmetry.space_group_name_H-M   'P 1'
#
loop_
_entity.id
_entity.type
_entity.pdbx_description
1 polymer ?
#
loop_
_entity_poly.entity_id
_entity_poly.type
_entity_poly.pdbx_seq_one_letter_code
_entity_poly.pdbx_strand_id
1 'polypeptide(L)'
;MATEAVKLITGIGESLLGRLMVYDALDMTYRTITLRRDPARTPVTELIDYDAFCGVVSDEGQAAAAGSTITATELRDLLDSGKDIELIDVREPVEWDIVHLPGAVLIPKDRILSGEALSELPQNKPIVLHCKTGVRSAEALAALKKAGFSDATHLQGGVIAWAKQVDTSLPVY
;
A
#
# COMPACT_ATOMS: atom_id res chain seq x y z
N MET A 1 -27.19 -10.20 1.12
CA MET A 1 -27.34 -9.13 2.12
C MET A 1 -28.80 -8.71 2.30
N ALA A 2 -29.61 -8.46 1.24
CA ALA A 2 -31.03 -8.09 1.37
C ALA A 2 -31.87 -9.09 2.19
N THR A 3 -31.69 -10.38 1.95
CA THR A 3 -32.40 -11.44 2.69
C THR A 3 -32.13 -11.40 4.21
N GLU A 4 -30.90 -11.08 4.62
CA GLU A 4 -30.56 -10.94 6.04
C GLU A 4 -31.22 -9.70 6.68
N ALA A 5 -31.29 -8.59 5.95
CA ALA A 5 -32.01 -7.41 6.43
C ALA A 5 -33.50 -7.71 6.64
N VAL A 6 -34.13 -8.43 5.69
CA VAL A 6 -35.55 -8.85 5.84
C VAL A 6 -35.72 -9.75 7.06
N LYS A 7 -34.86 -10.74 7.28
CA LYS A 7 -34.92 -11.61 8.48
C LYS A 7 -34.79 -10.81 9.78
N LEU A 8 -33.86 -9.85 9.85
CA LEU A 8 -33.64 -9.02 11.04
C LEU A 8 -34.84 -8.11 11.33
N ILE A 9 -35.47 -7.56 10.28
CA ILE A 9 -36.64 -6.67 10.43
C ILE A 9 -37.90 -7.46 10.80
N THR A 10 -38.11 -8.62 10.15
CA THR A 10 -39.36 -9.37 10.30
C THR A 10 -39.33 -10.45 11.38
N GLY A 11 -38.14 -10.81 11.87
CA GLY A 11 -37.95 -11.92 12.81
C GLY A 11 -38.19 -13.32 12.18
N ILE A 12 -38.32 -13.43 10.86
CA ILE A 12 -38.61 -14.71 10.17
C ILE A 12 -37.28 -15.45 9.89
N GLY A 13 -37.22 -16.72 10.29
CA GLY A 13 -36.07 -17.60 10.07
C GLY A 13 -34.87 -17.25 10.99
N GLU A 14 -33.73 -17.87 10.70
CA GLU A 14 -32.51 -17.62 11.47
C GLU A 14 -31.58 -16.64 10.73
N SER A 15 -31.17 -15.57 11.41
CA SER A 15 -30.19 -14.61 10.87
C SER A 15 -28.78 -15.19 10.89
N LEU A 16 -27.89 -14.66 10.05
CA LEU A 16 -26.47 -14.97 10.06
C LEU A 16 -25.68 -14.19 11.13
N LEU A 17 -26.34 -13.59 12.11
CA LEU A 17 -25.65 -12.87 13.18
C LEU A 17 -24.66 -13.80 13.90
N GLY A 18 -23.39 -13.41 13.97
CA GLY A 18 -22.30 -14.23 14.52
C GLY A 18 -21.87 -15.40 13.61
N ARG A 19 -22.30 -15.43 12.38
CA ARG A 19 -21.95 -16.47 11.41
C ARG A 19 -21.56 -15.85 10.07
N LEU A 20 -20.62 -16.47 9.37
CA LEU A 20 -20.24 -16.15 8.00
C LEU A 20 -20.64 -17.32 7.10
N MET A 21 -21.45 -17.04 6.08
CA MET A 21 -21.76 -18.02 5.02
C MET A 21 -20.79 -17.83 3.87
N VAL A 22 -20.09 -18.87 3.51
CA VAL A 22 -19.20 -18.94 2.35
C VAL A 22 -19.86 -19.77 1.27
N TYR A 23 -20.00 -19.21 0.09
CA TYR A 23 -20.46 -19.89 -1.11
C TYR A 23 -19.27 -20.22 -2.00
N ASP A 24 -19.13 -21.49 -2.34
CA ASP A 24 -18.19 -21.98 -3.33
C ASP A 24 -18.92 -22.16 -4.66
N ALA A 25 -18.59 -21.29 -5.62
CA ALA A 25 -19.25 -21.29 -6.92
C ALA A 25 -18.79 -22.44 -7.83
N LEU A 26 -17.59 -23.00 -7.59
CA LEU A 26 -17.08 -24.11 -8.39
C LEU A 26 -17.81 -25.42 -8.05
N ASP A 27 -18.01 -25.64 -6.76
CA ASP A 27 -18.68 -26.86 -6.25
C ASP A 27 -20.15 -26.63 -5.92
N MET A 28 -20.69 -25.41 -6.10
CA MET A 28 -22.07 -25.03 -5.76
C MET A 28 -22.43 -25.33 -4.31
N THR A 29 -21.46 -25.25 -3.40
CA THR A 29 -21.68 -25.63 -1.99
C THR A 29 -21.70 -24.38 -1.09
N TYR A 30 -22.36 -24.53 0.06
CA TYR A 30 -22.42 -23.54 1.11
C TYR A 30 -21.84 -24.11 2.39
N ARG A 31 -20.99 -23.33 3.05
CA ARG A 31 -20.52 -23.65 4.41
C ARG A 31 -20.70 -22.44 5.32
N THR A 32 -21.01 -22.69 6.58
CA THR A 32 -21.20 -21.65 7.59
C THR A 32 -20.07 -21.74 8.62
N ILE A 33 -19.43 -20.61 8.88
CA ILE A 33 -18.37 -20.48 9.89
C ILE A 33 -18.93 -19.64 11.04
N THR A 34 -18.80 -20.12 12.27
CA THR A 34 -19.17 -19.37 13.46
C THR A 34 -18.10 -18.36 13.79
N LEU A 35 -18.47 -17.09 13.86
CA LEU A 35 -17.58 -16.00 14.28
C LEU A 35 -17.59 -15.91 15.81
N ARG A 36 -16.44 -16.05 16.41
CA ARG A 36 -16.28 -15.89 17.87
C ARG A 36 -15.64 -14.53 18.14
N ARG A 37 -16.16 -13.84 19.15
CA ARG A 37 -15.51 -12.61 19.63
C ARG A 37 -14.19 -13.00 20.30
N ASP A 38 -13.10 -12.36 19.92
CA ASP A 38 -11.85 -12.44 20.64
C ASP A 38 -11.98 -11.66 21.96
N PRO A 39 -11.90 -12.32 23.12
CA PRO A 39 -12.01 -11.66 24.41
C PRO A 39 -10.83 -10.73 24.69
N ALA A 40 -9.68 -10.95 24.05
CA ALA A 40 -8.48 -10.12 24.19
C ALA A 40 -8.50 -8.88 23.26
N ARG A 41 -9.51 -8.75 22.38
CA ARG A 41 -9.60 -7.62 21.48
C ARG A 41 -9.87 -6.32 22.24
N THR A 42 -9.01 -5.33 22.04
CA THR A 42 -9.24 -3.97 22.54
C THR A 42 -10.54 -3.41 21.93
N PRO A 43 -11.45 -2.86 22.74
CA PRO A 43 -12.65 -2.20 22.21
C PRO A 43 -12.27 -1.05 21.27
N VAL A 44 -12.95 -0.96 20.13
CA VAL A 44 -12.85 0.20 19.25
C VAL A 44 -13.68 1.32 19.89
N THR A 45 -13.02 2.33 20.42
CA THR A 45 -13.65 3.47 21.08
C THR A 45 -13.74 4.70 20.19
N GLU A 46 -12.92 4.74 19.14
CA GLU A 46 -12.83 5.85 18.19
C GLU A 46 -12.79 5.31 16.76
N LEU A 47 -13.26 6.11 15.81
CA LEU A 47 -13.06 5.81 14.40
C LEU A 47 -11.60 6.10 14.06
N ILE A 48 -10.99 5.20 13.30
CA ILE A 48 -9.65 5.46 12.76
C ILE A 48 -9.73 6.58 11.72
N ASP A 49 -8.64 7.27 11.50
CA ASP A 49 -8.47 8.13 10.35
C ASP A 49 -8.46 7.26 9.08
N TYR A 50 -9.63 7.18 8.42
CA TYR A 50 -9.80 6.37 7.22
C TYR A 50 -9.02 6.92 6.02
N ASP A 51 -8.79 8.22 5.97
CA ASP A 51 -8.03 8.86 4.90
C ASP A 51 -6.56 8.44 5.01
N ALA A 52 -5.98 8.50 6.20
CA ALA A 52 -4.65 7.99 6.45
C ALA A 52 -4.56 6.47 6.26
N PHE A 53 -5.54 5.70 6.74
CA PHE A 53 -5.57 4.23 6.60
C PHE A 53 -5.76 3.77 5.15
N CYS A 54 -6.61 4.44 4.37
CA CYS A 54 -6.84 4.15 2.96
C CYS A 54 -5.77 4.77 2.04
N GLY A 55 -4.83 5.52 2.61
CA GLY A 55 -3.76 6.14 1.86
C GLY A 55 -4.18 7.40 1.10
N VAL A 56 -5.25 8.04 1.51
CA VAL A 56 -5.55 9.41 1.13
C VAL A 56 -4.68 10.31 2.01
N VAL A 57 -3.63 10.86 1.45
CA VAL A 57 -2.65 11.68 2.19
C VAL A 57 -3.35 12.93 2.69
N SER A 58 -3.36 13.14 4.02
CA SER A 58 -3.63 14.45 4.58
C SER A 58 -2.57 15.46 4.09
N ASP A 59 -2.94 16.71 3.88
CA ASP A 59 -2.03 17.79 3.43
C ASP A 59 -0.75 17.91 4.27
N GLU A 60 -0.76 17.45 5.53
CA GLU A 60 0.40 17.42 6.42
C GLU A 60 1.44 16.36 6.03
N GLY A 61 1.03 15.21 5.48
CA GLY A 61 1.95 14.19 4.93
C GLY A 61 2.59 14.66 3.63
N GLN A 62 1.89 15.49 2.85
CA GLN A 62 2.44 16.14 1.65
C GLN A 62 3.46 17.23 2.00
N ALA A 63 3.27 17.96 3.08
CA ALA A 63 4.19 19.02 3.52
C ALA A 63 5.55 18.46 3.99
N ALA A 64 5.57 17.28 4.61
CA ALA A 64 6.82 16.61 5.01
C ALA A 64 7.60 16.03 3.82
N ALA A 65 6.92 15.80 2.69
CA ALA A 65 7.53 15.36 1.42
C ALA A 65 7.84 16.51 0.46
N ALA A 66 7.43 17.75 0.79
CA ALA A 66 7.68 18.92 -0.05
C ALA A 66 9.18 19.13 -0.27
N GLY A 67 9.62 18.98 -1.51
CA GLY A 67 11.03 19.09 -1.92
C GLY A 67 11.79 17.76 -2.04
N SER A 68 11.10 16.59 -1.79
CA SER A 68 11.72 15.27 -1.95
C SER A 68 10.83 14.33 -2.75
N THR A 69 10.03 14.87 -3.67
CA THR A 69 9.14 14.09 -4.57
C THR A 69 9.67 14.16 -6.00
N ILE A 70 9.43 13.10 -6.76
CA ILE A 70 9.65 13.04 -8.21
C ILE A 70 8.36 12.60 -8.89
N THR A 71 7.99 13.21 -10.01
CA THR A 71 6.85 12.80 -10.82
C THR A 71 7.18 11.58 -11.67
N ALA A 72 6.16 10.90 -12.22
CA ALA A 72 6.36 9.73 -13.08
C ALA A 72 7.15 10.08 -14.35
N THR A 73 6.90 11.25 -14.93
CA THR A 73 7.61 11.73 -16.12
C THR A 73 9.06 12.07 -15.81
N GLU A 74 9.34 12.75 -14.70
CA GLU A 74 10.72 13.05 -14.28
C GLU A 74 11.50 11.77 -13.95
N LEU A 75 10.86 10.78 -13.29
CA LEU A 75 11.50 9.49 -13.03
C LEU A 75 11.84 8.76 -14.33
N ARG A 76 10.91 8.75 -15.32
CA ARG A 76 11.20 8.19 -16.65
C ARG A 76 12.41 8.86 -17.28
N ASP A 77 12.43 10.21 -17.34
CA ASP A 77 13.50 10.96 -17.96
C ASP A 77 14.85 10.72 -17.24
N LEU A 78 14.80 10.51 -15.91
CA LEU A 78 15.95 10.15 -15.11
C LEU A 78 16.49 8.75 -15.45
N LEU A 79 15.61 7.76 -15.61
CA LEU A 79 15.98 6.40 -16.02
C LEU A 79 16.51 6.35 -17.46
N ASP A 80 15.85 7.08 -18.38
CA ASP A 80 16.26 7.17 -19.79
C ASP A 80 17.62 7.87 -19.97
N SER A 81 17.98 8.78 -19.05
CA SER A 81 19.29 9.42 -19.04
C SER A 81 20.47 8.48 -18.69
N GLY A 82 20.17 7.26 -18.22
CA GLY A 82 21.17 6.29 -17.76
C GLY A 82 21.82 6.65 -16.43
N LYS A 83 21.22 7.55 -15.66
CA LYS A 83 21.74 7.91 -14.33
C LYS A 83 21.58 6.72 -13.37
N ASP A 84 22.68 6.42 -12.67
CA ASP A 84 22.68 5.33 -11.68
C ASP A 84 21.88 5.73 -10.43
N ILE A 85 20.68 5.19 -10.32
CA ILE A 85 19.79 5.37 -9.17
C ILE A 85 19.39 4.03 -8.57
N GLU A 86 19.02 4.01 -7.30
CA GLU A 86 18.38 2.85 -6.69
C GLU A 86 16.87 3.09 -6.64
N LEU A 87 16.13 2.34 -7.45
CA LEU A 87 14.66 2.38 -7.47
C LEU A 87 14.13 1.27 -6.55
N ILE A 88 13.39 1.67 -5.50
CA ILE A 88 12.93 0.75 -4.47
C ILE A 88 11.42 0.72 -4.41
N ASP A 89 10.84 -0.48 -4.53
CA ASP A 89 9.44 -0.75 -4.30
C ASP A 89 9.22 -1.11 -2.82
N VAL A 90 8.44 -0.31 -2.10
CA VAL A 90 8.17 -0.54 -0.67
C VAL A 90 6.85 -1.27 -0.42
N ARG A 91 6.28 -1.91 -1.44
CA ARG A 91 5.04 -2.69 -1.33
C ARG A 91 5.30 -4.10 -0.81
N GLU A 92 4.21 -4.87 -0.74
CA GLU A 92 4.28 -6.28 -0.35
C GLU A 92 4.62 -7.19 -1.56
N PRO A 93 5.22 -8.37 -1.33
CA PRO A 93 5.56 -9.31 -2.39
C PRO A 93 4.39 -9.65 -3.33
N VAL A 94 3.18 -9.81 -2.79
CA VAL A 94 1.98 -10.10 -3.59
C VAL A 94 1.60 -8.96 -4.54
N GLU A 95 1.93 -7.72 -4.21
CA GLU A 95 1.71 -6.57 -5.10
C GLU A 95 2.81 -6.48 -6.17
N TRP A 96 4.02 -6.87 -5.84
CA TRP A 96 5.15 -6.97 -6.74
C TRP A 96 4.90 -8.00 -7.84
N ASP A 97 4.33 -9.15 -7.48
CA ASP A 97 4.02 -10.24 -8.43
C ASP A 97 2.95 -9.84 -9.46
N ILE A 98 2.07 -8.87 -9.12
CA ILE A 98 1.06 -8.35 -10.06
C ILE A 98 1.71 -7.44 -11.09
N VAL A 99 2.53 -6.49 -10.65
CA VAL A 99 3.23 -5.52 -11.49
C VAL A 99 4.38 -4.89 -10.71
N HIS A 100 5.49 -4.64 -11.35
CA HIS A 100 6.62 -3.89 -10.79
C HIS A 100 7.28 -3.03 -11.86
N LEU A 101 7.95 -1.97 -11.45
CA LEU A 101 8.66 -1.08 -12.37
C LEU A 101 9.99 -1.72 -12.79
N PRO A 102 10.40 -1.57 -14.06
CA PRO A 102 11.68 -2.10 -14.52
C PRO A 102 12.86 -1.54 -13.72
N GLY A 103 13.75 -2.43 -13.28
CA GLY A 103 14.93 -2.06 -12.50
C GLY A 103 14.68 -1.74 -11.03
N ALA A 104 13.44 -1.86 -10.55
CA ALA A 104 13.14 -1.71 -9.13
C ALA A 104 13.60 -2.92 -8.32
N VAL A 105 13.94 -2.70 -7.06
CA VAL A 105 14.23 -3.71 -6.04
C VAL A 105 13.13 -3.68 -4.99
N LEU A 106 12.61 -4.84 -4.62
CA LEU A 106 11.58 -4.94 -3.59
C LEU A 106 12.20 -4.92 -2.19
N ILE A 107 11.86 -3.91 -1.42
CA ILE A 107 12.19 -3.82 0.01
C ILE A 107 10.93 -3.34 0.74
N PRO A 108 10.14 -4.24 1.34
CA PRO A 108 8.90 -3.89 2.04
C PRO A 108 9.10 -2.77 3.06
N LYS A 109 8.12 -1.86 3.14
CA LYS A 109 8.16 -0.66 3.99
C LYS A 109 8.60 -0.97 5.43
N ASP A 110 8.08 -2.04 6.00
CA ASP A 110 8.33 -2.39 7.40
C ASP A 110 9.80 -2.73 7.68
N ARG A 111 10.54 -3.26 6.69
CA ARG A 111 11.99 -3.49 6.81
C ARG A 111 12.78 -2.18 6.83
N ILE A 112 12.27 -1.13 6.17
CA ILE A 112 12.86 0.21 6.22
C ILE A 112 12.54 0.88 7.56
N LEU A 113 11.27 0.80 8.00
CA LEU A 113 10.83 1.42 9.26
C LEU A 113 11.50 0.78 10.49
N SER A 114 11.72 -0.54 10.48
CA SER A 114 12.44 -1.25 11.54
C SER A 114 13.95 -0.97 11.55
N GLY A 115 14.48 -0.41 10.45
CA GLY A 115 15.92 -0.19 10.28
C GLY A 115 16.69 -1.41 9.76
N GLU A 116 16.04 -2.57 9.60
CA GLU A 116 16.67 -3.82 9.15
C GLU A 116 17.32 -3.66 7.77
N ALA A 117 16.64 -2.99 6.83
CA ALA A 117 17.11 -2.83 5.46
C ALA A 117 18.14 -1.70 5.28
N LEU A 118 18.40 -0.86 6.29
CA LEU A 118 19.26 0.32 6.12
C LEU A 118 20.69 0.00 5.69
N SER A 119 21.22 -1.16 6.12
CA SER A 119 22.56 -1.61 5.73
C SER A 119 22.65 -2.16 4.31
N GLU A 120 21.52 -2.50 3.70
CA GLU A 120 21.43 -3.00 2.32
C GLU A 120 21.34 -1.84 1.32
N LEU A 121 21.03 -0.62 1.78
CA LEU A 121 20.80 0.54 0.94
C LEU A 121 22.13 1.21 0.55
N PRO A 122 22.28 1.60 -0.73
CA PRO A 122 23.49 2.30 -1.19
C PRO A 122 23.57 3.71 -0.59
N GLN A 123 24.77 4.08 -0.13
CA GLN A 123 25.08 5.40 0.43
C GLN A 123 25.58 6.39 -0.62
N ASN A 124 25.93 5.91 -1.81
CA ASN A 124 26.68 6.64 -2.82
C ASN A 124 25.89 6.96 -4.09
N LYS A 125 24.60 6.62 -4.13
CA LYS A 125 23.72 6.94 -5.25
C LYS A 125 22.34 7.38 -4.78
N PRO A 126 21.59 8.18 -5.57
CA PRO A 126 20.25 8.61 -5.23
C PRO A 126 19.30 7.43 -5.11
N ILE A 127 18.42 7.49 -4.11
CA ILE A 127 17.36 6.48 -3.89
C ILE A 127 16.03 7.10 -4.28
N VAL A 128 15.24 6.35 -5.07
CA VAL A 128 13.86 6.70 -5.39
C VAL A 128 12.93 5.60 -4.86
N LEU A 129 12.10 5.95 -3.90
CA LEU A 129 11.11 5.03 -3.33
C LEU A 129 9.79 5.13 -4.09
N HIS A 130 9.13 4.02 -4.30
CA HIS A 130 7.73 4.04 -4.77
C HIS A 130 6.88 2.99 -4.06
N CYS A 131 5.58 3.23 -4.08
CA CYS A 131 4.58 2.26 -3.68
C CYS A 131 3.38 2.31 -4.66
N LYS A 132 2.19 1.89 -4.25
CA LYS A 132 1.01 1.93 -5.12
C LYS A 132 0.56 3.37 -5.44
N THR A 133 0.41 4.23 -4.42
CA THR A 133 -0.18 5.58 -4.51
C THR A 133 0.73 6.71 -4.05
N GLY A 134 1.91 6.40 -3.47
CA GLY A 134 2.85 7.39 -2.93
C GLY A 134 2.85 7.49 -1.39
N VAL A 135 1.84 6.98 -0.69
CA VAL A 135 1.69 7.12 0.78
C VAL A 135 2.75 6.33 1.54
N ARG A 136 2.80 5.01 1.34
CA ARG A 136 3.79 4.13 2.00
C ARG A 136 5.23 4.55 1.69
N SER A 137 5.48 5.01 0.46
CA SER A 137 6.80 5.50 0.08
C SER A 137 7.15 6.84 0.71
N ALA A 138 6.18 7.72 1.00
CA ALA A 138 6.41 8.94 1.77
C ALA A 138 6.80 8.65 3.23
N GLU A 139 6.14 7.67 3.87
CA GLU A 139 6.50 7.22 5.22
C GLU A 139 7.91 6.62 5.27
N ALA A 140 8.21 5.74 4.31
CA ALA A 140 9.55 5.14 4.20
C ALA A 140 10.62 6.20 3.92
N LEU A 141 10.32 7.22 3.08
CA LEU A 141 11.19 8.35 2.83
C LEU A 141 11.52 9.12 4.12
N ALA A 142 10.50 9.39 4.95
CA ALA A 142 10.71 10.08 6.22
C ALA A 142 11.66 9.31 7.15
N ALA A 143 11.55 7.97 7.17
CA ALA A 143 12.47 7.12 7.93
C ALA A 143 13.89 7.15 7.36
N LEU A 144 14.06 7.08 6.02
CA LEU A 144 15.35 7.17 5.37
C LEU A 144 16.04 8.54 5.61
N LYS A 145 15.28 9.64 5.53
CA LYS A 145 15.81 10.97 5.83
C LYS A 145 16.33 11.07 7.27
N LYS A 146 15.61 10.50 8.24
CA LYS A 146 16.06 10.43 9.64
C LYS A 146 17.31 9.58 9.81
N ALA A 147 17.48 8.55 8.98
CA ALA A 147 18.65 7.67 8.98
C ALA A 147 19.86 8.25 8.20
N GLY A 148 19.74 9.47 7.63
CA GLY A 148 20.85 10.18 6.97
C GLY A 148 20.89 10.07 5.44
N PHE A 149 19.90 9.44 4.81
CA PHE A 149 19.81 9.35 3.34
C PHE A 149 19.24 10.66 2.76
N SER A 150 20.06 11.70 2.68
CA SER A 150 19.66 13.06 2.26
C SER A 150 19.14 13.14 0.82
N ASP A 151 19.66 12.30 -0.08
CA ASP A 151 19.31 12.30 -1.51
C ASP A 151 18.17 11.39 -1.89
N ALA A 152 17.49 10.79 -0.88
CA ALA A 152 16.32 9.97 -1.12
C ALA A 152 15.11 10.84 -1.51
N THR A 153 14.34 10.35 -2.48
CA THR A 153 13.08 10.92 -2.95
C THR A 153 12.01 9.84 -3.07
N HIS A 154 10.76 10.20 -3.31
CA HIS A 154 9.73 9.22 -3.62
C HIS A 154 8.88 9.61 -4.82
N LEU A 155 8.35 8.61 -5.53
CA LEU A 155 7.49 8.77 -6.68
C LEU A 155 6.09 9.22 -6.25
N GLN A 156 5.72 10.42 -6.64
CA GLN A 156 4.38 10.96 -6.43
C GLN A 156 3.35 10.14 -7.21
N GLY A 157 2.28 9.72 -6.53
CA GLY A 157 1.22 8.91 -7.12
C GLY A 157 1.61 7.44 -7.40
N GLY A 158 2.86 7.04 -7.12
CA GLY A 158 3.34 5.66 -7.16
C GLY A 158 3.17 4.96 -8.51
N VAL A 159 3.06 3.62 -8.47
CA VAL A 159 2.87 2.78 -9.67
C VAL A 159 1.62 3.19 -10.47
N ILE A 160 0.57 3.67 -9.81
CA ILE A 160 -0.64 4.14 -10.50
C ILE A 160 -0.35 5.36 -11.39
N ALA A 161 0.43 6.33 -10.89
CA ALA A 161 0.83 7.48 -11.70
C ALA A 161 1.73 7.06 -12.88
N TRP A 162 2.66 6.15 -12.62
CA TRP A 162 3.51 5.59 -13.67
C TRP A 162 2.68 4.89 -14.76
N ALA A 163 1.78 3.98 -14.39
CA ALA A 163 0.91 3.26 -15.32
C ALA A 163 0.02 4.20 -16.15
N LYS A 164 -0.42 5.33 -15.58
CA LYS A 164 -1.26 6.28 -16.31
C LYS A 164 -0.49 7.24 -17.22
N GLN A 165 0.75 7.59 -16.89
CA GLN A 165 1.48 8.69 -17.53
C GLN A 165 2.66 8.21 -18.37
N VAL A 166 3.24 7.04 -18.08
CA VAL A 166 4.47 6.56 -18.69
C VAL A 166 4.23 5.25 -19.44
N ASP A 167 3.70 4.23 -18.77
CA ASP A 167 3.48 2.92 -19.36
C ASP A 167 2.05 2.44 -19.15
N THR A 168 1.17 2.78 -20.10
CA THR A 168 -0.25 2.44 -20.05
C THR A 168 -0.55 0.96 -20.30
N SER A 169 0.46 0.14 -20.58
CA SER A 169 0.32 -1.32 -20.71
C SER A 169 0.29 -2.02 -19.36
N LEU A 170 0.76 -1.35 -18.28
CA LEU A 170 0.76 -1.92 -16.95
C LEU A 170 -0.65 -1.98 -16.35
N PRO A 171 -0.97 -3.08 -15.65
CA PRO A 171 -2.27 -3.22 -14.99
C PRO A 171 -2.39 -2.21 -13.84
N VAL A 172 -3.55 -1.54 -13.76
CA VAL A 172 -3.96 -0.71 -12.63
C VAL A 172 -4.95 -1.51 -11.79
N TYR A 173 -4.62 -1.80 -10.55
CA TYR A 173 -5.40 -2.65 -9.63
C TYR A 173 -5.76 -1.92 -8.33
#